data_8fc3f7e0802253bbfde32772fd0eceb7
#
_entry.id   8fc3f7e0802253bbfde32772fd0eceb7
#
_cell.length_a   1.000
_cell.length_b   1.000
_cell.length_c   1.000
_cell.angle_alpha   90.00
_cell.angle_beta   90.00
_cell.angle_gamma   90.00
#
_symmetry.space_group_name_H-M   'P 1'
#
loop_
_entity.id
_entity.type
_entity.pdbx_description
1 polymer ?
#
loop_
_entity_poly.entity_id
_entity_poly.type
_entity_poly.pdbx_seq_one_letter_code
_entity_poly.pdbx_strand_id
1 'polypeptide(L)'
;MANFFSDNKDLQFQLQHPLMRKIVELKERGFAEKDLYDHAPQDFEDAMDSYRRVLEITGEVCGDVIAPNAEEVDHEGPRVVNDHVEYASGTVRNLKAIVDAGLGGLTLPRKYDGLNFPLICFVMANEMVARADASFENIWGLQDCAETLNEFASEELKQKYLPLVSAGATCAMDLTEPDAGSDLGAVMLKATWSEEKQTWLLNGVKRFITNGDGDVSLVLARTEEGTTDARGLSMLVYDKRDGGVKVRRIENKLGIKGSPTCELVFTNAPAQLVGDRKMGLIKYVMSLMNAARLGIGAQSVGTCEAAYREALKYAHEREQFGKPIIQFAAVSEMLSNMKAKLQGARALLYETTRFVEIYKQYTHISHERSLEAEERQEMKFYTRLADGFT
;
A
#
# COMPACT_ATOMS: atom_id res chain seq x y z
N MET A 1 -6.82 -9.09 -25.08
CA MET A 1 -6.51 -9.02 -23.65
C MET A 1 -6.37 -7.56 -23.26
N ALA A 2 -7.09 -7.13 -22.22
CA ALA A 2 -7.01 -5.76 -21.74
C ALA A 2 -5.76 -5.64 -20.84
N ASN A 3 -4.89 -4.68 -21.11
CA ASN A 3 -3.70 -4.45 -20.28
C ASN A 3 -3.70 -3.02 -19.79
N PHE A 4 -3.87 -2.82 -18.48
CA PHE A 4 -4.09 -1.50 -17.87
C PHE A 4 -2.84 -0.62 -17.83
N PHE A 5 -1.66 -1.17 -18.06
CA PHE A 5 -0.44 -0.40 -18.29
C PHE A 5 -0.28 0.01 -19.75
N SER A 6 -0.41 -0.96 -20.68
CA SER A 6 -0.19 -0.71 -22.11
C SER A 6 -1.26 0.20 -22.73
N ASP A 7 -2.49 0.22 -22.19
CA ASP A 7 -3.57 1.10 -22.64
C ASP A 7 -3.53 2.51 -22.01
N ASN A 8 -2.58 2.77 -21.10
CA ASN A 8 -2.45 4.04 -20.38
C ASN A 8 -1.13 4.76 -20.73
N LYS A 9 -1.22 5.68 -21.70
CA LYS A 9 -0.05 6.46 -22.15
C LYS A 9 0.51 7.38 -21.06
N ASP A 10 -0.34 7.82 -20.13
CA ASP A 10 0.09 8.71 -19.04
C ASP A 10 1.00 7.94 -18.06
N LEU A 11 0.69 6.67 -17.74
CA LEU A 11 1.58 5.82 -16.93
C LEU A 11 2.93 5.58 -17.61
N GLN A 12 2.91 5.25 -18.91
CA GLN A 12 4.13 5.05 -19.69
C GLN A 12 4.99 6.31 -19.73
N PHE A 13 4.37 7.50 -19.88
CA PHE A 13 5.05 8.78 -19.81
C PHE A 13 5.68 9.04 -18.44
N GLN A 14 4.96 8.76 -17.35
CA GLN A 14 5.47 8.93 -15.99
C GLN A 14 6.68 8.03 -15.70
N LEU A 15 6.70 6.80 -16.22
CA LEU A 15 7.83 5.88 -16.07
C LEU A 15 9.11 6.39 -16.79
N GLN A 16 8.96 7.19 -17.84
CA GLN A 16 10.09 7.74 -18.64
C GLN A 16 10.61 9.09 -18.10
N HIS A 17 10.15 9.52 -16.92
CA HIS A 17 10.55 10.82 -16.37
C HIS A 17 12.06 10.90 -16.11
N PRO A 18 12.73 12.05 -16.38
CA PRO A 18 14.19 12.18 -16.24
C PRO A 18 14.74 11.83 -14.84
N LEU A 19 13.97 12.06 -13.76
CA LEU A 19 14.38 11.69 -12.40
C LEU A 19 14.46 10.18 -12.17
N MET A 20 13.92 9.34 -13.08
CA MET A 20 14.04 7.89 -12.94
C MET A 20 15.49 7.40 -12.93
N ARG A 21 16.39 8.04 -13.69
CA ARG A 21 17.81 7.68 -13.64
C ARG A 21 18.38 7.83 -12.22
N LYS A 22 18.11 8.96 -11.56
CA LYS A 22 18.55 9.19 -10.18
C LYS A 22 17.87 8.20 -9.19
N ILE A 23 16.58 7.98 -9.34
CA ILE A 23 15.82 7.04 -8.49
C ILE A 23 16.42 5.63 -8.59
N VAL A 24 16.67 5.14 -9.81
CA VAL A 24 17.25 3.81 -10.04
C VAL A 24 18.67 3.72 -9.46
N GLU A 25 19.52 4.69 -9.71
CA GLU A 25 20.89 4.72 -9.17
C GLU A 25 20.90 4.67 -7.63
N LEU A 26 20.02 5.42 -6.98
CA LEU A 26 19.90 5.42 -5.52
C LEU A 26 19.31 4.11 -5.00
N LYS A 27 18.24 3.60 -5.62
CA LYS A 27 17.55 2.36 -5.20
C LYS A 27 18.45 1.14 -5.37
N GLU A 28 19.14 1.04 -6.50
CA GLU A 28 20.04 -0.07 -6.83
C GLU A 28 21.46 0.10 -6.27
N ARG A 29 21.73 1.18 -5.48
CA ARG A 29 23.06 1.43 -4.89
C ARG A 29 24.19 1.36 -5.91
N GLY A 30 23.97 1.93 -7.10
CA GLY A 30 24.92 1.81 -8.21
C GLY A 30 25.07 0.37 -8.71
N PHE A 31 23.99 -0.41 -8.66
CA PHE A 31 23.92 -1.82 -9.09
C PHE A 31 24.83 -2.76 -8.28
N ALA A 32 24.93 -2.51 -6.96
CA ALA A 32 25.79 -3.27 -6.06
C ALA A 32 25.39 -4.76 -5.92
N GLU A 33 24.13 -5.09 -6.18
CA GLU A 33 23.58 -6.45 -6.04
C GLU A 33 23.56 -7.27 -7.35
N LYS A 34 24.04 -6.71 -8.47
CA LYS A 34 23.94 -7.29 -9.82
C LYS A 34 24.49 -8.72 -9.96
N ASP A 35 25.50 -9.05 -9.16
CA ASP A 35 26.14 -10.38 -9.17
C ASP A 35 25.69 -11.26 -7.99
N LEU A 36 24.75 -10.78 -7.15
CA LEU A 36 24.27 -11.46 -5.95
C LEU A 36 22.90 -12.15 -6.18
N TYR A 37 22.07 -11.59 -7.04
CA TYR A 37 20.72 -12.12 -7.32
C TYR A 37 20.48 -12.16 -8.82
N ASP A 38 19.96 -13.27 -9.32
CA ASP A 38 19.71 -13.49 -10.77
C ASP A 38 18.76 -12.46 -11.39
N HIS A 39 17.87 -11.85 -10.57
CA HIS A 39 16.91 -10.84 -11.00
C HIS A 39 17.33 -9.39 -10.67
N ALA A 40 18.56 -9.19 -10.16
CA ALA A 40 19.09 -7.84 -9.94
C ALA A 40 19.56 -7.23 -11.27
N PRO A 41 19.18 -5.97 -11.57
CA PRO A 41 19.54 -5.34 -12.83
C PRO A 41 21.03 -5.09 -12.95
N GLN A 42 21.54 -5.23 -14.16
CA GLN A 42 22.97 -5.03 -14.49
C GLN A 42 23.29 -3.54 -14.64
N ASP A 43 22.33 -2.77 -15.14
CA ASP A 43 22.46 -1.34 -15.40
C ASP A 43 21.08 -0.65 -15.41
N PHE A 44 21.06 0.63 -15.76
CA PHE A 44 19.84 1.43 -15.80
C PHE A 44 18.82 0.93 -16.81
N GLU A 45 19.25 0.53 -17.99
CA GLU A 45 18.34 0.09 -19.06
C GLU A 45 17.69 -1.25 -18.69
N ASP A 46 18.46 -2.17 -18.10
CA ASP A 46 17.94 -3.45 -17.60
C ASP A 46 16.96 -3.25 -16.43
N ALA A 47 17.23 -2.30 -15.51
CA ALA A 47 16.29 -1.94 -14.45
C ALA A 47 14.98 -1.39 -15.02
N MET A 48 15.04 -0.47 -15.98
CA MET A 48 13.86 0.12 -16.61
C MET A 48 13.06 -0.89 -17.42
N ASP A 49 13.71 -1.86 -18.06
CA ASP A 49 13.04 -2.96 -18.77
C ASP A 49 12.34 -3.89 -17.79
N SER A 50 12.98 -4.24 -16.68
CA SER A 50 12.38 -5.04 -15.60
C SER A 50 11.16 -4.37 -14.99
N TYR A 51 11.22 -3.05 -14.70
CA TYR A 51 10.08 -2.29 -14.16
C TYR A 51 8.91 -2.30 -15.15
N ARG A 52 9.20 -2.07 -16.44
CA ARG A 52 8.16 -2.11 -17.49
C ARG A 52 7.50 -3.47 -17.57
N ARG A 53 8.25 -4.56 -17.58
CA ARG A 53 7.72 -5.93 -17.65
C ARG A 53 6.79 -6.25 -16.48
N VAL A 54 7.18 -5.91 -15.25
CA VAL A 54 6.35 -6.14 -14.07
C VAL A 54 5.08 -5.28 -14.10
N LEU A 55 5.17 -4.03 -14.56
CA LEU A 55 3.98 -3.18 -14.75
C LEU A 55 3.05 -3.70 -15.87
N GLU A 56 3.60 -4.27 -16.94
CA GLU A 56 2.82 -4.94 -17.99
C GLU A 56 2.11 -6.19 -17.45
N ILE A 57 2.79 -7.03 -16.67
CA ILE A 57 2.21 -8.20 -15.99
C ILE A 57 1.09 -7.73 -15.03
N THR A 58 1.35 -6.70 -14.22
CA THR A 58 0.34 -6.11 -13.33
C THR A 58 -0.88 -5.63 -14.13
N GLY A 59 -0.64 -4.93 -15.24
CA GLY A 59 -1.71 -4.44 -16.12
C GLY A 59 -2.54 -5.55 -16.74
N GLU A 60 -1.93 -6.68 -17.09
CA GLU A 60 -2.61 -7.88 -17.60
C GLU A 60 -3.47 -8.54 -16.51
N VAL A 61 -2.92 -8.77 -15.32
CA VAL A 61 -3.67 -9.31 -14.18
C VAL A 61 -4.86 -8.41 -13.83
N CYS A 62 -4.68 -7.09 -13.84
CA CYS A 62 -5.75 -6.13 -13.60
C CYS A 62 -6.86 -6.22 -14.65
N GLY A 63 -6.49 -6.27 -15.95
CA GLY A 63 -7.45 -6.26 -17.05
C GLY A 63 -8.17 -7.59 -17.27
N ASP A 64 -7.47 -8.71 -17.12
CA ASP A 64 -7.98 -10.04 -17.47
C ASP A 64 -8.53 -10.83 -16.27
N VAL A 65 -8.12 -10.50 -15.03
CA VAL A 65 -8.54 -11.24 -13.83
C VAL A 65 -9.33 -10.36 -12.87
N ILE A 66 -8.78 -9.21 -12.43
CA ILE A 66 -9.37 -8.42 -11.34
C ILE A 66 -10.61 -7.65 -11.82
N ALA A 67 -10.49 -6.85 -12.86
CA ALA A 67 -11.60 -6.01 -13.33
C ALA A 67 -12.86 -6.82 -13.73
N PRO A 68 -12.76 -7.99 -14.39
CA PRO A 68 -13.94 -8.76 -14.77
C PRO A 68 -14.77 -9.29 -13.62
N ASN A 69 -14.21 -9.42 -12.40
CA ASN A 69 -14.95 -9.95 -11.26
C ASN A 69 -15.28 -8.89 -10.18
N ALA A 70 -14.91 -7.62 -10.39
CA ALA A 70 -15.06 -6.58 -9.38
C ALA A 70 -16.52 -6.35 -8.94
N GLU A 71 -17.48 -6.39 -9.88
CA GLU A 71 -18.91 -6.25 -9.58
C GLU A 71 -19.42 -7.43 -8.74
N GLU A 72 -19.03 -8.67 -9.10
CA GLU A 72 -19.40 -9.87 -8.34
C GLU A 72 -18.82 -9.81 -6.91
N VAL A 73 -17.57 -9.37 -6.76
CA VAL A 73 -16.91 -9.19 -5.46
C VAL A 73 -17.65 -8.19 -4.57
N ASP A 74 -18.09 -7.05 -5.13
CA ASP A 74 -18.84 -6.05 -4.36
C ASP A 74 -20.23 -6.57 -3.91
N HIS A 75 -20.88 -7.39 -4.75
CA HIS A 75 -22.17 -8.01 -4.43
C HIS A 75 -22.04 -9.14 -3.42
N GLU A 76 -21.08 -10.04 -3.59
CA GLU A 76 -20.85 -11.17 -2.66
C GLU A 76 -20.37 -10.67 -1.30
N GLY A 77 -19.35 -9.82 -1.31
CA GLY A 77 -18.69 -9.28 -0.13
C GLY A 77 -18.01 -10.32 0.77
N PRO A 78 -17.14 -9.90 1.67
CA PRO A 78 -16.54 -10.76 2.69
C PRO A 78 -17.56 -11.03 3.82
N ARG A 79 -17.40 -12.17 4.51
CA ARG A 79 -18.25 -12.57 5.65
C ARG A 79 -17.41 -13.09 6.82
N VAL A 80 -17.98 -13.08 8.02
CA VAL A 80 -17.34 -13.66 9.21
C VAL A 80 -17.76 -15.12 9.33
N VAL A 81 -16.78 -16.02 9.38
CA VAL A 81 -16.99 -17.46 9.60
C VAL A 81 -15.99 -17.93 10.66
N ASN A 82 -16.51 -18.52 11.73
CA ASN A 82 -15.67 -19.02 12.84
C ASN A 82 -14.71 -17.97 13.39
N ASP A 83 -15.19 -16.75 13.63
CA ASP A 83 -14.41 -15.61 14.13
C ASP A 83 -13.31 -15.08 13.18
N HIS A 84 -13.31 -15.49 11.90
CA HIS A 84 -12.36 -15.09 10.85
C HIS A 84 -13.07 -14.55 9.62
N VAL A 85 -12.34 -13.83 8.76
CA VAL A 85 -12.83 -13.36 7.47
C VAL A 85 -12.76 -14.48 6.45
N GLU A 86 -13.88 -14.71 5.78
CA GLU A 86 -13.95 -15.44 4.51
C GLU A 86 -14.16 -14.42 3.40
N TYR A 87 -13.17 -14.29 2.50
CA TYR A 87 -13.24 -13.36 1.37
C TYR A 87 -14.26 -13.81 0.33
N ALA A 88 -14.77 -12.86 -0.45
CA ALA A 88 -15.51 -13.16 -1.67
C ALA A 88 -14.66 -14.04 -2.63
N SER A 89 -15.33 -14.91 -3.37
CA SER A 89 -14.68 -15.86 -4.28
C SER A 89 -13.77 -15.19 -5.31
N GLY A 90 -14.18 -14.01 -5.82
CA GLY A 90 -13.36 -13.19 -6.71
C GLY A 90 -12.12 -12.63 -6.04
N THR A 91 -12.21 -12.20 -4.78
CA THR A 91 -11.04 -11.73 -4.01
C THR A 91 -10.01 -12.83 -3.83
N VAL A 92 -10.44 -14.07 -3.56
CA VAL A 92 -9.54 -15.24 -3.46
C VAL A 92 -8.83 -15.50 -4.80
N ARG A 93 -9.56 -15.42 -5.92
CA ARG A 93 -8.96 -15.53 -7.27
C ARG A 93 -7.94 -14.43 -7.54
N ASN A 94 -8.25 -13.19 -7.15
CA ASN A 94 -7.37 -12.04 -7.33
C ASN A 94 -6.07 -12.17 -6.51
N LEU A 95 -6.16 -12.58 -5.23
CA LEU A 95 -4.99 -12.84 -4.39
C LEU A 95 -4.11 -13.93 -5.01
N LYS A 96 -4.72 -15.02 -5.47
CA LYS A 96 -3.98 -16.10 -6.14
C LYS A 96 -3.27 -15.60 -7.40
N ALA A 97 -3.93 -14.82 -8.24
CA ALA A 97 -3.35 -14.28 -9.47
C ALA A 97 -2.15 -13.35 -9.19
N ILE A 98 -2.23 -12.52 -8.16
CA ILE A 98 -1.14 -11.64 -7.70
C ILE A 98 0.05 -12.47 -7.21
N VAL A 99 -0.19 -13.53 -6.43
CA VAL A 99 0.87 -14.41 -5.92
C VAL A 99 1.52 -15.19 -7.06
N ASP A 100 0.72 -15.79 -7.96
CA ASP A 100 1.21 -16.53 -9.11
C ASP A 100 2.04 -15.65 -10.08
N ALA A 101 1.74 -14.36 -10.13
CA ALA A 101 2.48 -13.36 -10.91
C ALA A 101 3.72 -12.78 -10.20
N GLY A 102 3.98 -13.18 -8.94
CA GLY A 102 5.13 -12.68 -8.17
C GLY A 102 5.04 -11.20 -7.80
N LEU A 103 3.83 -10.67 -7.59
CA LEU A 103 3.58 -9.26 -7.30
C LEU A 103 3.47 -8.94 -5.79
N GLY A 104 3.99 -9.82 -4.92
CA GLY A 104 4.20 -9.56 -3.50
C GLY A 104 5.56 -8.90 -3.27
N GLY A 105 5.66 -8.02 -2.25
CA GLY A 105 6.92 -7.40 -1.84
C GLY A 105 7.63 -6.59 -2.93
N LEU A 106 6.88 -5.85 -3.76
CA LEU A 106 7.45 -5.10 -4.89
C LEU A 106 8.60 -4.18 -4.47
N THR A 107 8.47 -3.49 -3.36
CA THR A 107 9.46 -2.51 -2.87
C THR A 107 10.49 -3.10 -1.91
N LEU A 108 10.20 -4.30 -1.35
CA LEU A 108 11.03 -4.94 -0.35
C LEU A 108 12.41 -5.35 -0.90
N PRO A 109 13.47 -5.30 -0.07
CA PRO A 109 14.80 -5.74 -0.48
C PRO A 109 14.83 -7.19 -0.94
N ARG A 110 15.72 -7.49 -1.92
CA ARG A 110 15.93 -8.84 -2.47
C ARG A 110 16.32 -9.87 -1.43
N LYS A 111 17.06 -9.47 -0.38
CA LYS A 111 17.43 -10.35 0.75
C LYS A 111 16.25 -10.90 1.55
N TYR A 112 15.04 -10.36 1.32
CA TYR A 112 13.78 -10.85 1.89
C TYR A 112 12.81 -11.29 0.79
N ASP A 113 13.32 -11.80 -0.32
CA ASP A 113 12.58 -12.29 -1.47
C ASP A 113 11.70 -11.22 -2.16
N GLY A 114 12.00 -9.94 -1.94
CA GLY A 114 11.35 -8.81 -2.61
C GLY A 114 11.98 -8.48 -3.96
N LEU A 115 11.31 -7.63 -4.74
CA LEU A 115 11.80 -7.19 -6.06
C LEU A 115 12.73 -5.97 -6.01
N ASN A 116 12.80 -5.29 -4.88
CA ASN A 116 13.56 -4.04 -4.69
C ASN A 116 13.17 -2.92 -5.67
N PHE A 117 11.91 -2.86 -6.10
CA PHE A 117 11.44 -1.83 -7.03
C PHE A 117 11.26 -0.48 -6.32
N PRO A 118 11.45 0.64 -7.02
CA PRO A 118 11.19 1.95 -6.46
C PRO A 118 9.69 2.16 -6.19
N LEU A 119 9.40 3.01 -5.21
CA LEU A 119 8.04 3.36 -4.78
C LEU A 119 7.15 3.83 -5.94
N ILE A 120 7.73 4.49 -6.96
CA ILE A 120 7.01 4.93 -8.15
C ILE A 120 6.35 3.75 -8.89
N CYS A 121 7.01 2.60 -8.99
CA CYS A 121 6.45 1.40 -9.62
C CYS A 121 5.30 0.81 -8.78
N PHE A 122 5.43 0.82 -7.46
CA PHE A 122 4.37 0.39 -6.55
C PHE A 122 3.12 1.28 -6.64
N VAL A 123 3.30 2.60 -6.69
CA VAL A 123 2.20 3.56 -6.86
C VAL A 123 1.51 3.38 -8.22
N MET A 124 2.26 3.09 -9.30
CA MET A 124 1.68 2.74 -10.61
C MET A 124 0.87 1.45 -10.57
N ALA A 125 1.38 0.43 -9.87
CA ALA A 125 0.67 -0.83 -9.69
C ALA A 125 -0.63 -0.61 -8.87
N ASN A 126 -0.58 0.16 -7.78
CA ASN A 126 -1.76 0.54 -7.00
C ASN A 126 -2.81 1.28 -7.85
N GLU A 127 -2.42 2.23 -8.70
CA GLU A 127 -3.34 2.91 -9.61
C GLU A 127 -4.06 1.92 -10.54
N MET A 128 -3.32 0.95 -11.11
CA MET A 128 -3.90 -0.06 -12.00
C MET A 128 -4.84 -1.03 -11.27
N VAL A 129 -4.44 -1.48 -10.09
CA VAL A 129 -5.26 -2.36 -9.24
C VAL A 129 -6.53 -1.63 -8.80
N ALA A 130 -6.42 -0.38 -8.37
CA ALA A 130 -7.58 0.44 -7.98
C ALA A 130 -8.51 0.77 -9.16
N ARG A 131 -7.98 0.94 -10.38
CA ARG A 131 -8.78 1.05 -11.60
C ARG A 131 -9.56 -0.24 -11.88
N ALA A 132 -9.00 -1.40 -11.55
CA ALA A 132 -9.64 -2.69 -11.72
C ALA A 132 -10.68 -2.96 -10.63
N ASP A 133 -10.30 -2.84 -9.36
CA ASP A 133 -11.12 -2.99 -8.17
C ASP A 133 -10.50 -2.24 -6.98
N ALA A 134 -11.09 -1.10 -6.63
CA ALA A 134 -10.62 -0.29 -5.50
C ALA A 134 -10.76 -1.01 -4.14
N SER A 135 -11.64 -2.02 -4.03
CA SER A 135 -11.75 -2.82 -2.82
C SER A 135 -10.61 -3.84 -2.69
N PHE A 136 -10.18 -4.41 -3.80
CA PHE A 136 -9.03 -5.30 -3.83
C PHE A 136 -7.72 -4.55 -3.58
N GLU A 137 -7.60 -3.32 -4.09
CA GLU A 137 -6.44 -2.46 -3.79
C GLU A 137 -6.28 -2.22 -2.29
N ASN A 138 -7.37 -2.02 -1.53
CA ASN A 138 -7.34 -1.92 -0.06
C ASN A 138 -6.77 -3.17 0.65
N ILE A 139 -6.76 -4.33 0.02
CA ILE A 139 -6.18 -5.56 0.57
C ILE A 139 -4.72 -5.67 0.13
N TRP A 140 -4.48 -5.61 -1.17
CA TRP A 140 -3.16 -5.79 -1.75
C TRP A 140 -2.21 -4.63 -1.44
N GLY A 141 -2.67 -3.39 -1.46
CA GLY A 141 -1.88 -2.20 -1.16
C GLY A 141 -1.34 -2.18 0.28
N LEU A 142 -1.99 -2.88 1.22
CA LEU A 142 -1.51 -3.00 2.60
C LEU A 142 -0.17 -3.75 2.74
N GLN A 143 0.36 -4.37 1.70
CA GLN A 143 1.75 -4.86 1.71
C GLN A 143 2.76 -3.75 2.07
N ASP A 144 2.39 -2.47 1.92
CA ASP A 144 3.16 -1.31 2.37
C ASP A 144 3.43 -1.30 3.89
N CYS A 145 2.66 -2.04 4.69
CA CYS A 145 2.97 -2.29 6.11
C CYS A 145 4.35 -2.93 6.29
N ALA A 146 4.78 -3.74 5.32
CA ALA A 146 6.08 -4.39 5.35
C ALA A 146 7.25 -3.38 5.20
N GLU A 147 7.04 -2.23 4.54
CA GLU A 147 8.03 -1.15 4.50
C GLU A 147 8.29 -0.59 5.91
N THR A 148 7.25 -0.46 6.73
CA THR A 148 7.42 -0.04 8.13
C THR A 148 8.22 -1.06 8.95
N LEU A 149 8.00 -2.37 8.72
CA LEU A 149 8.82 -3.41 9.31
C LEU A 149 10.26 -3.35 8.79
N ASN A 150 10.45 -3.16 7.49
CA ASN A 150 11.76 -3.02 6.88
C ASN A 150 12.55 -1.82 7.44
N GLU A 151 11.86 -0.70 7.70
CA GLU A 151 12.51 0.50 8.22
C GLU A 151 12.85 0.40 9.72
N PHE A 152 11.94 -0.17 10.55
CA PHE A 152 12.03 -0.02 12.00
C PHE A 152 12.16 -1.31 12.81
N ALA A 153 11.87 -2.49 12.25
CA ALA A 153 11.94 -3.74 12.97
C ALA A 153 13.39 -4.23 13.17
N SER A 154 13.58 -5.12 14.16
CA SER A 154 14.84 -5.85 14.31
C SER A 154 15.09 -6.78 13.10
N GLU A 155 16.33 -7.15 12.87
CA GLU A 155 16.69 -8.06 11.77
C GLU A 155 15.96 -9.41 11.90
N GLU A 156 15.78 -9.91 13.13
CA GLU A 156 15.01 -11.13 13.41
C GLU A 156 13.56 -11.02 12.91
N LEU A 157 12.88 -9.91 13.21
CA LEU A 157 11.51 -9.69 12.76
C LEU A 157 11.42 -9.48 11.24
N LYS A 158 12.40 -8.80 10.64
CA LYS A 158 12.49 -8.64 9.18
C LYS A 158 12.60 -10.00 8.49
N GLN A 159 13.52 -10.85 8.95
CA GLN A 159 13.70 -12.20 8.39
C GLN A 159 12.47 -13.10 8.59
N LYS A 160 11.70 -12.87 9.66
CA LYS A 160 10.47 -13.65 9.92
C LYS A 160 9.31 -13.21 9.03
N TYR A 161 9.09 -11.90 8.85
CA TYR A 161 7.84 -11.38 8.28
C TYR A 161 7.95 -10.90 6.83
N LEU A 162 9.09 -10.31 6.42
CA LEU A 162 9.21 -9.75 5.09
C LEU A 162 9.11 -10.81 3.97
N PRO A 163 9.76 -11.99 4.11
CA PRO A 163 9.58 -13.07 3.12
C PRO A 163 8.13 -13.57 3.03
N LEU A 164 7.37 -13.55 4.14
CA LEU A 164 5.94 -13.93 4.10
C LEU A 164 5.15 -12.96 3.24
N VAL A 165 5.38 -11.65 3.39
CA VAL A 165 4.70 -10.62 2.58
C VAL A 165 5.14 -10.71 1.11
N SER A 166 6.43 -10.93 0.84
CA SER A 166 6.92 -11.17 -0.52
C SER A 166 6.25 -12.41 -1.17
N ALA A 167 5.95 -13.43 -0.38
CA ALA A 167 5.21 -14.61 -0.81
C ALA A 167 3.67 -14.41 -0.90
N GLY A 168 3.16 -13.20 -0.59
CA GLY A 168 1.74 -12.86 -0.73
C GLY A 168 0.92 -12.90 0.55
N ALA A 169 1.56 -12.99 1.73
CA ALA A 169 0.83 -12.80 3.00
C ALA A 169 0.18 -11.42 3.05
N THR A 170 -1.07 -11.37 3.48
CA THR A 170 -1.84 -10.14 3.57
C THR A 170 -1.53 -9.38 4.86
N CYS A 171 -1.62 -8.05 4.81
CA CYS A 171 -1.33 -7.20 5.95
C CYS A 171 -2.55 -6.44 6.47
N ALA A 172 -2.44 -5.93 7.72
CA ALA A 172 -3.40 -5.01 8.31
C ALA A 172 -2.71 -3.94 9.16
N MET A 173 -3.39 -2.78 9.33
CA MET A 173 -2.99 -1.69 10.23
C MET A 173 -4.02 -1.54 11.34
N ASP A 174 -3.76 -2.12 12.50
CA ASP A 174 -4.69 -2.16 13.63
C ASP A 174 -4.49 -0.93 14.53
N LEU A 175 -4.91 0.24 14.05
CA LEU A 175 -4.67 1.52 14.73
C LEU A 175 -5.91 2.02 15.46
N THR A 176 -7.03 2.16 14.77
CA THR A 176 -8.25 2.82 15.20
C THR A 176 -9.04 2.00 16.23
N GLU A 177 -9.62 2.70 17.21
CA GLU A 177 -10.55 2.16 18.21
C GLU A 177 -11.90 2.87 18.14
N PRO A 178 -12.98 2.36 18.79
CA PRO A 178 -14.28 3.01 18.76
C PRO A 178 -14.24 4.49 19.17
N ASP A 179 -13.40 4.85 20.15
CA ASP A 179 -13.28 6.20 20.70
C ASP A 179 -11.96 6.92 20.35
N ALA A 180 -11.11 6.30 19.50
CA ALA A 180 -9.80 6.85 19.13
C ALA A 180 -9.51 6.57 17.64
N GLY A 181 -9.86 7.52 16.77
CA GLY A 181 -9.60 7.48 15.33
C GLY A 181 -8.73 8.65 14.89
N SER A 182 -9.31 9.85 14.80
CA SER A 182 -8.54 11.08 14.49
C SER A 182 -7.50 11.37 15.57
N ASP A 183 -7.84 11.18 16.84
CA ASP A 183 -6.91 11.26 17.97
C ASP A 183 -6.42 9.85 18.35
N LEU A 184 -5.42 9.34 17.66
CA LEU A 184 -4.78 8.07 18.00
C LEU A 184 -3.98 8.13 19.33
N GLY A 185 -3.73 9.32 19.87
CA GLY A 185 -3.12 9.48 21.20
C GLY A 185 -3.97 8.85 22.31
N ALA A 186 -5.29 8.80 22.11
CA ALA A 186 -6.27 8.23 23.04
C ALA A 186 -6.46 6.71 22.93
N VAL A 187 -5.69 5.99 22.11
CA VAL A 187 -5.75 4.52 21.98
C VAL A 187 -5.55 3.85 23.33
N MET A 188 -6.41 2.89 23.65
CA MET A 188 -6.45 2.22 24.96
C MET A 188 -6.20 0.70 24.91
N LEU A 189 -6.10 0.07 23.73
CA LEU A 189 -5.72 -1.34 23.61
C LEU A 189 -4.40 -1.56 24.36
N LYS A 190 -4.42 -2.48 25.32
CA LYS A 190 -3.27 -2.72 26.23
C LYS A 190 -2.34 -3.76 25.64
N ALA A 191 -1.04 -3.53 25.79
CA ALA A 191 0.00 -4.52 25.60
C ALA A 191 0.73 -4.72 26.95
N THR A 192 0.64 -5.93 27.50
CA THR A 192 1.28 -6.29 28.78
C THR A 192 2.38 -7.30 28.53
N TRP A 193 3.57 -7.07 29.05
CA TRP A 193 4.66 -8.02 28.94
C TRP A 193 4.41 -9.28 29.79
N SER A 194 4.57 -10.44 29.21
CA SER A 194 4.49 -11.74 29.91
C SER A 194 5.87 -12.32 30.08
N GLU A 195 6.35 -12.37 31.32
CA GLU A 195 7.62 -13.01 31.65
C GLU A 195 7.62 -14.51 31.36
N GLU A 196 6.49 -15.18 31.55
CA GLU A 196 6.36 -16.61 31.27
C GLU A 196 6.49 -16.92 29.77
N LYS A 197 5.86 -16.09 28.91
CA LYS A 197 5.82 -16.32 27.45
C LYS A 197 6.90 -15.56 26.69
N GLN A 198 7.64 -14.68 27.36
CA GLN A 198 8.65 -13.79 26.76
C GLN A 198 8.09 -13.03 25.54
N THR A 199 6.86 -12.51 25.66
CA THR A 199 6.15 -11.79 24.60
C THR A 199 5.18 -10.76 25.17
N TRP A 200 4.74 -9.82 24.34
CA TRP A 200 3.65 -8.90 24.67
C TRP A 200 2.31 -9.57 24.45
N LEU A 201 1.34 -9.35 25.34
CA LEU A 201 -0.03 -9.85 25.25
C LEU A 201 -0.98 -8.67 25.03
N LEU A 202 -1.66 -8.68 23.90
CA LEU A 202 -2.61 -7.66 23.51
C LEU A 202 -4.01 -7.95 24.04
N ASN A 203 -4.67 -6.93 24.63
CA ASN A 203 -6.02 -7.03 25.16
C ASN A 203 -6.82 -5.75 24.87
N GLY A 204 -7.98 -5.86 24.22
CA GLY A 204 -8.86 -4.75 23.91
C GLY A 204 -9.58 -4.92 22.58
N VAL A 205 -10.03 -3.82 22.00
CA VAL A 205 -10.82 -3.79 20.77
C VAL A 205 -10.22 -2.80 19.79
N LYS A 206 -10.09 -3.22 18.53
CA LYS A 206 -9.83 -2.35 17.38
C LYS A 206 -11.06 -2.32 16.48
N ARG A 207 -11.33 -1.19 15.81
CA ARG A 207 -12.51 -1.05 14.96
C ARG A 207 -12.18 -0.27 13.70
N PHE A 208 -12.95 -0.52 12.66
CA PHE A 208 -12.77 0.04 11.33
C PHE A 208 -11.44 -0.36 10.68
N ILE A 209 -10.97 -1.58 10.98
CA ILE A 209 -9.68 -2.07 10.50
C ILE A 209 -9.84 -2.69 9.11
N THR A 210 -9.26 -2.05 8.12
CA THR A 210 -9.19 -2.56 6.75
C THR A 210 -8.37 -3.85 6.74
N ASN A 211 -8.96 -4.90 6.16
CA ASN A 211 -8.37 -6.23 6.11
C ASN A 211 -7.89 -6.74 7.48
N GLY A 212 -8.67 -6.47 8.55
CA GLY A 212 -8.26 -6.69 9.93
C GLY A 212 -7.99 -8.15 10.33
N ASP A 213 -8.31 -9.13 9.48
CA ASP A 213 -7.94 -10.54 9.62
C ASP A 213 -6.73 -10.91 8.74
N GLY A 214 -5.91 -9.94 8.36
CA GLY A 214 -4.67 -10.14 7.60
C GLY A 214 -3.67 -11.05 8.31
N ASP A 215 -2.78 -11.69 7.54
CA ASP A 215 -1.81 -12.64 8.07
C ASP A 215 -0.81 -12.00 9.03
N VAL A 216 -0.43 -10.73 8.75
CA VAL A 216 0.50 -9.92 9.54
C VAL A 216 -0.10 -8.56 9.82
N SER A 217 -0.24 -8.18 11.09
CA SER A 217 -0.81 -6.89 11.48
C SER A 217 0.20 -6.01 12.21
N LEU A 218 0.23 -4.71 11.87
CA LEU A 218 0.89 -3.69 12.68
C LEU A 218 -0.12 -3.11 13.65
N VAL A 219 0.12 -3.31 14.95
CA VAL A 219 -0.82 -2.95 16.02
C VAL A 219 -0.28 -1.81 16.86
N LEU A 220 -1.05 -0.71 16.96
CA LEU A 220 -0.75 0.37 17.90
C LEU A 220 -1.38 0.04 19.25
N ALA A 221 -0.55 -0.09 20.30
CA ALA A 221 -1.02 -0.46 21.63
C ALA A 221 -0.31 0.30 22.73
N ARG A 222 -0.96 0.42 23.89
CA ARG A 222 -0.43 1.05 25.08
C ARG A 222 0.42 0.07 25.87
N THR A 223 1.74 0.32 25.92
CA THR A 223 2.73 -0.46 26.68
C THR A 223 3.08 0.17 28.01
N GLU A 224 2.68 1.42 28.26
CA GLU A 224 3.02 2.16 29.49
C GLU A 224 1.76 2.34 30.35
N GLU A 225 1.77 1.75 31.52
CA GLU A 225 0.70 1.91 32.52
C GLU A 225 0.59 3.37 32.98
N GLY A 226 -0.64 3.80 33.28
CA GLY A 226 -0.91 5.14 33.81
C GLY A 226 -0.77 6.27 32.80
N THR A 227 -0.50 5.97 31.52
CA THR A 227 -0.45 6.98 30.43
C THR A 227 -1.77 7.04 29.68
N THR A 228 -2.11 8.24 29.18
CA THR A 228 -3.34 8.49 28.38
C THR A 228 -3.04 9.25 27.07
N ASP A 229 -1.79 9.46 26.75
CA ASP A 229 -1.32 10.21 25.58
C ASP A 229 -0.42 9.36 24.66
N ALA A 230 0.08 9.96 23.58
CA ALA A 230 0.93 9.34 22.57
C ALA A 230 2.22 8.70 23.13
N ARG A 231 2.73 9.22 24.26
CA ARG A 231 3.99 8.75 24.88
C ARG A 231 3.88 7.37 25.51
N GLY A 232 2.66 6.87 25.72
CA GLY A 232 2.43 5.52 26.22
C GLY A 232 2.28 4.46 25.13
N LEU A 233 2.34 4.83 23.85
CA LEU A 233 2.00 3.98 22.71
C LEU A 233 3.24 3.43 22.01
N SER A 234 3.21 2.13 21.76
CA SER A 234 4.25 1.40 21.00
C SER A 234 3.61 0.70 19.79
N MET A 235 4.44 0.44 18.78
CA MET A 235 4.06 -0.38 17.62
C MET A 235 4.44 -1.83 17.90
N LEU A 236 3.52 -2.75 17.63
CA LEU A 236 3.77 -4.19 17.73
C LEU A 236 3.40 -4.86 16.39
N VAL A 237 4.03 -5.98 16.10
CA VAL A 237 3.64 -6.87 15.01
C VAL A 237 2.93 -8.09 15.59
N TYR A 238 1.76 -8.40 15.05
CA TYR A 238 0.95 -9.56 15.37
C TYR A 238 0.90 -10.51 14.18
N ASP A 239 1.04 -11.79 14.45
CA ASP A 239 0.93 -12.89 13.48
C ASP A 239 -0.39 -13.62 13.73
N LYS A 240 -1.25 -13.69 12.71
CA LYS A 240 -2.56 -14.35 12.81
C LYS A 240 -2.45 -15.80 13.28
N ARG A 241 -1.37 -16.50 12.96
CA ARG A 241 -1.13 -17.89 13.35
C ARG A 241 -0.97 -18.08 14.86
N ASP A 242 -0.60 -17.02 15.58
CA ASP A 242 -0.43 -17.04 17.03
C ASP A 242 -1.76 -16.98 17.79
N GLY A 243 -2.87 -16.66 17.10
CA GLY A 243 -4.22 -16.62 17.66
C GLY A 243 -4.46 -15.50 18.67
N GLY A 244 -5.61 -15.57 19.37
CA GLY A 244 -5.98 -14.58 20.38
C GLY A 244 -6.69 -13.35 19.82
N VAL A 245 -6.93 -13.27 18.51
CA VAL A 245 -7.72 -12.23 17.86
C VAL A 245 -8.95 -12.86 17.20
N LYS A 246 -10.10 -12.19 17.36
CA LYS A 246 -11.36 -12.59 16.75
C LYS A 246 -11.98 -11.43 15.99
N VAL A 247 -12.49 -11.71 14.81
CA VAL A 247 -13.31 -10.78 14.05
C VAL A 247 -14.74 -10.83 14.62
N ARG A 248 -15.15 -9.76 15.30
CA ARG A 248 -16.50 -9.67 15.84
C ARG A 248 -17.53 -9.39 14.74
N ARG A 249 -17.17 -8.53 13.78
CA ARG A 249 -18.02 -8.18 12.64
C ARG A 249 -17.21 -7.49 11.54
N ILE A 250 -17.81 -7.45 10.36
CA ILE A 250 -17.39 -6.62 9.23
C ILE A 250 -18.37 -5.47 9.09
N GLU A 251 -17.90 -4.25 8.89
CA GLU A 251 -18.73 -3.05 8.73
C GLU A 251 -19.40 -3.03 7.36
N ASN A 252 -20.69 -2.66 7.34
CA ASN A 252 -21.41 -2.43 6.09
C ASN A 252 -21.11 -1.02 5.56
N LYS A 253 -20.32 -0.94 4.49
CA LYS A 253 -19.84 0.33 3.90
C LYS A 253 -20.72 0.78 2.73
N LEU A 254 -20.60 2.06 2.33
CA LEU A 254 -21.25 2.62 1.14
C LEU A 254 -20.67 2.07 -0.16
N GLY A 255 -19.37 1.76 -0.20
CA GLY A 255 -18.65 1.21 -1.35
C GLY A 255 -17.42 0.44 -0.91
N ILE A 256 -16.60 -0.03 -1.85
CA ILE A 256 -15.43 -0.87 -1.61
C ILE A 256 -15.74 -2.05 -0.68
N LYS A 257 -16.88 -2.70 -0.93
CA LYS A 257 -17.43 -3.74 -0.05
C LYS A 257 -16.63 -5.03 -0.08
N GLY A 258 -15.92 -5.31 -1.16
CA GLY A 258 -15.02 -6.47 -1.28
C GLY A 258 -13.88 -6.48 -0.25
N SER A 259 -13.49 -5.30 0.26
CA SER A 259 -12.51 -5.18 1.34
C SER A 259 -13.17 -5.33 2.71
N PRO A 260 -12.78 -6.31 3.56
CA PRO A 260 -13.32 -6.44 4.91
C PRO A 260 -12.80 -5.31 5.81
N THR A 261 -13.73 -4.54 6.38
CA THR A 261 -13.43 -3.55 7.42
C THR A 261 -13.91 -4.08 8.74
N CYS A 262 -13.00 -4.50 9.61
CA CYS A 262 -13.27 -5.36 10.75
C CYS A 262 -13.37 -4.59 12.07
N GLU A 263 -14.16 -5.15 13.00
CA GLU A 263 -14.04 -4.94 14.43
C GLU A 263 -13.35 -6.18 15.04
N LEU A 264 -12.19 -5.95 15.67
CA LEU A 264 -11.31 -6.99 16.21
C LEU A 264 -11.35 -7.00 17.73
N VAL A 265 -11.39 -8.18 18.32
CA VAL A 265 -11.27 -8.39 19.77
C VAL A 265 -10.00 -9.15 20.06
N PHE A 266 -9.09 -8.52 20.80
CA PHE A 266 -7.83 -9.08 21.26
C PHE A 266 -7.99 -9.65 22.66
N THR A 267 -7.60 -10.91 22.85
CA THR A 267 -7.63 -11.61 24.13
C THR A 267 -6.33 -12.36 24.34
N ASN A 268 -5.41 -11.76 25.10
CA ASN A 268 -4.06 -12.26 25.32
C ASN A 268 -3.35 -12.66 24.02
N ALA A 269 -3.58 -11.88 22.93
CA ALA A 269 -2.96 -12.15 21.63
C ALA A 269 -1.45 -11.85 21.69
N PRO A 270 -0.57 -12.82 21.38
CA PRO A 270 0.87 -12.62 21.41
C PRO A 270 1.32 -11.64 20.33
N ALA A 271 2.25 -10.74 20.65
CA ALA A 271 2.79 -9.79 19.67
C ALA A 271 4.23 -9.41 20.03
N GLN A 272 5.00 -8.97 19.03
CA GLN A 272 6.39 -8.59 19.19
C GLN A 272 6.56 -7.08 18.95
N LEU A 273 7.46 -6.45 19.74
CA LEU A 273 7.71 -5.01 19.65
C LEU A 273 8.45 -4.66 18.36
N VAL A 274 7.94 -3.66 17.63
CA VAL A 274 8.61 -3.08 16.46
C VAL A 274 9.36 -1.82 16.89
N GLY A 275 10.67 -1.82 16.72
CA GLY A 275 11.53 -0.71 17.12
C GLY A 275 11.52 -0.45 18.65
N ASP A 276 11.54 0.82 19.04
CA ASP A 276 11.61 1.25 20.44
C ASP A 276 10.23 1.44 21.06
N ARG A 277 10.09 1.13 22.35
CA ARG A 277 8.89 1.44 23.15
C ARG A 277 8.63 2.97 23.12
N LYS A 278 7.36 3.36 23.24
CA LYS A 278 6.88 4.77 23.30
C LYS A 278 7.02 5.54 21.98
N MET A 279 7.58 4.94 20.93
CA MET A 279 7.76 5.58 19.62
C MET A 279 6.65 5.21 18.63
N GLY A 280 5.67 4.39 19.05
CA GLY A 280 4.65 3.84 18.17
C GLY A 280 3.91 4.89 17.36
N LEU A 281 3.29 5.87 18.01
CA LEU A 281 2.54 6.93 17.30
C LEU A 281 3.45 8.00 16.71
N ILE A 282 4.36 8.55 17.51
CA ILE A 282 5.12 9.76 17.14
C ILE A 282 6.16 9.53 16.05
N LYS A 283 6.55 8.28 15.79
CA LYS A 283 7.51 7.93 14.75
C LYS A 283 6.96 6.92 13.75
N TYR A 284 6.56 5.72 14.20
CA TYR A 284 6.28 4.61 13.31
C TYR A 284 4.93 4.75 12.59
N VAL A 285 3.86 5.10 13.32
CA VAL A 285 2.55 5.37 12.70
C VAL A 285 2.62 6.58 11.78
N MET A 286 3.35 7.63 12.15
CA MET A 286 3.49 8.81 11.28
C MET A 286 4.21 8.48 9.97
N SER A 287 5.27 7.64 10.00
CA SER A 287 5.93 7.15 8.79
C SER A 287 4.99 6.30 7.93
N LEU A 288 4.31 5.34 8.54
CA LEU A 288 3.31 4.48 7.90
C LEU A 288 2.19 5.29 7.23
N MET A 289 1.61 6.27 7.93
CA MET A 289 0.53 7.11 7.40
C MET A 289 0.98 8.01 6.25
N ASN A 290 2.23 8.47 6.26
CA ASN A 290 2.77 9.26 5.15
C ASN A 290 2.91 8.41 3.87
N ALA A 291 3.34 7.16 3.99
CA ALA A 291 3.36 6.22 2.87
C ALA A 291 1.94 5.88 2.37
N ALA A 292 1.03 5.57 3.28
CA ALA A 292 -0.36 5.25 2.96
C ALA A 292 -1.09 6.37 2.20
N ARG A 293 -0.72 7.66 2.40
CA ARG A 293 -1.30 8.78 1.63
C ARG A 293 -1.03 8.66 0.13
N LEU A 294 0.14 8.19 -0.27
CA LEU A 294 0.45 7.94 -1.70
C LEU A 294 -0.41 6.79 -2.25
N GLY A 295 -0.60 5.73 -1.47
CA GLY A 295 -1.50 4.62 -1.82
C GLY A 295 -2.94 5.10 -2.05
N ILE A 296 -3.50 5.89 -1.13
CA ILE A 296 -4.85 6.48 -1.27
C ILE A 296 -4.92 7.46 -2.46
N GLY A 297 -3.84 8.20 -2.72
CA GLY A 297 -3.71 9.02 -3.92
C GLY A 297 -3.81 8.18 -5.20
N ALA A 298 -3.09 7.07 -5.26
CA ALA A 298 -3.14 6.12 -6.38
C ALA A 298 -4.52 5.47 -6.53
N GLN A 299 -5.15 5.04 -5.42
CA GLN A 299 -6.52 4.51 -5.41
C GLN A 299 -7.52 5.53 -5.98
N SER A 300 -7.41 6.78 -5.56
CA SER A 300 -8.28 7.85 -6.04
C SER A 300 -8.11 8.10 -7.55
N VAL A 301 -6.87 8.16 -8.03
CA VAL A 301 -6.56 8.37 -9.45
C VAL A 301 -7.02 7.16 -10.27
N GLY A 302 -6.80 5.92 -9.81
CA GLY A 302 -7.27 4.70 -10.48
C GLY A 302 -8.79 4.64 -10.60
N THR A 303 -9.51 4.97 -9.53
CA THR A 303 -10.98 5.05 -9.53
C THR A 303 -11.48 6.13 -10.49
N CYS A 304 -10.83 7.31 -10.50
CA CYS A 304 -11.17 8.38 -11.46
C CYS A 304 -10.90 7.97 -12.92
N GLU A 305 -9.82 7.22 -13.18
CA GLU A 305 -9.52 6.68 -14.51
C GLU A 305 -10.62 5.72 -14.98
N ALA A 306 -11.04 4.78 -14.11
CA ALA A 306 -12.14 3.87 -14.42
C ALA A 306 -13.43 4.64 -14.76
N ALA A 307 -13.84 5.56 -13.90
CA ALA A 307 -15.04 6.37 -14.08
C ALA A 307 -14.99 7.22 -15.38
N TYR A 308 -13.84 7.83 -15.68
CA TYR A 308 -13.66 8.61 -16.89
C TYR A 308 -13.79 7.75 -18.15
N ARG A 309 -13.17 6.56 -18.18
CA ARG A 309 -13.23 5.65 -19.34
C ARG A 309 -14.66 5.17 -19.61
N GLU A 310 -15.39 4.77 -18.57
CA GLU A 310 -16.79 4.36 -18.73
C GLU A 310 -17.68 5.51 -19.18
N ALA A 311 -17.52 6.71 -18.60
CA ALA A 311 -18.25 7.89 -19.02
C ALA A 311 -17.96 8.27 -20.48
N LEU A 312 -16.70 8.22 -20.91
CA LEU A 312 -16.28 8.50 -22.28
C LEU A 312 -16.86 7.49 -23.26
N LYS A 313 -16.78 6.19 -22.94
CA LYS A 313 -17.36 5.11 -23.75
C LYS A 313 -18.86 5.31 -23.92
N TYR A 314 -19.58 5.48 -22.82
CA TYR A 314 -21.01 5.70 -22.86
C TYR A 314 -21.40 6.93 -23.69
N ALA A 315 -20.64 8.04 -23.58
CA ALA A 315 -20.92 9.26 -24.33
C ALA A 315 -20.71 9.11 -25.85
N HIS A 316 -19.87 8.18 -26.28
CA HIS A 316 -19.72 7.83 -27.70
C HIS A 316 -20.83 6.90 -28.21
N GLU A 317 -21.34 6.01 -27.36
CA GLU A 317 -22.33 5.00 -27.74
C GLU A 317 -23.79 5.50 -27.65
N ARG A 318 -24.07 6.35 -26.62
CA ARG A 318 -25.41 6.85 -26.37
C ARG A 318 -25.78 7.96 -27.38
N GLU A 319 -26.86 7.76 -28.11
CA GLU A 319 -27.40 8.76 -29.03
C GLU A 319 -28.64 9.48 -28.49
N GLN A 320 -28.73 10.77 -28.74
CA GLN A 320 -29.92 11.60 -28.61
C GLN A 320 -29.97 12.65 -29.73
N PHE A 321 -31.19 12.97 -30.23
CA PHE A 321 -31.38 13.89 -31.34
C PHE A 321 -30.55 13.52 -32.60
N GLY A 322 -30.38 12.20 -32.85
CA GLY A 322 -29.72 11.68 -34.03
C GLY A 322 -28.19 11.78 -34.04
N LYS A 323 -27.56 11.96 -32.86
CA LYS A 323 -26.10 11.99 -32.73
C LYS A 323 -25.63 11.51 -31.34
N PRO A 324 -24.38 10.97 -31.21
CA PRO A 324 -23.79 10.64 -29.95
C PRO A 324 -23.75 11.82 -28.97
N ILE A 325 -24.01 11.56 -27.66
CA ILE A 325 -24.13 12.64 -26.69
C ILE A 325 -22.83 13.40 -26.47
N ILE A 326 -21.67 12.82 -26.77
CA ILE A 326 -20.39 13.52 -26.72
C ILE A 326 -20.34 14.77 -27.64
N GLN A 327 -21.19 14.83 -28.70
CA GLN A 327 -21.26 15.97 -29.59
C GLN A 327 -22.07 17.16 -29.05
N PHE A 328 -22.66 17.02 -27.83
CA PHE A 328 -23.29 18.15 -27.15
C PHE A 328 -22.24 18.89 -26.31
N ALA A 329 -22.19 20.21 -26.43
CA ALA A 329 -21.18 21.06 -25.82
C ALA A 329 -21.07 20.82 -24.31
N ALA A 330 -22.18 20.73 -23.56
CA ALA A 330 -22.19 20.50 -22.13
C ALA A 330 -21.59 19.13 -21.73
N VAL A 331 -21.85 18.08 -22.51
CA VAL A 331 -21.27 16.73 -22.24
C VAL A 331 -19.77 16.72 -22.55
N SER A 332 -19.38 17.30 -23.70
CA SER A 332 -17.97 17.41 -24.11
C SER A 332 -17.16 18.24 -23.12
N GLU A 333 -17.70 19.33 -22.60
CA GLU A 333 -17.07 20.15 -21.57
C GLU A 333 -16.88 19.37 -20.26
N MET A 334 -17.91 18.64 -19.81
CA MET A 334 -17.83 17.80 -18.61
C MET A 334 -16.71 16.76 -18.72
N LEU A 335 -16.64 16.01 -19.84
CA LEU A 335 -15.62 15.01 -20.09
C LEU A 335 -14.21 15.63 -20.20
N SER A 336 -14.10 16.81 -20.82
CA SER A 336 -12.83 17.55 -20.90
C SER A 336 -12.34 17.96 -19.50
N ASN A 337 -13.24 18.43 -18.65
CA ASN A 337 -12.93 18.78 -17.26
C ASN A 337 -12.54 17.55 -16.42
N MET A 338 -13.23 16.40 -16.60
CA MET A 338 -12.85 15.15 -15.96
C MET A 338 -11.42 14.75 -16.35
N LYS A 339 -11.11 14.77 -17.65
CA LYS A 339 -9.76 14.44 -18.15
C LYS A 339 -8.69 15.36 -17.61
N ALA A 340 -8.91 16.67 -17.63
CA ALA A 340 -7.94 17.66 -17.15
C ALA A 340 -7.65 17.48 -15.66
N LYS A 341 -8.69 17.26 -14.83
CA LYS A 341 -8.53 17.00 -13.39
C LYS A 341 -7.80 15.68 -13.11
N LEU A 342 -8.14 14.61 -13.84
CA LEU A 342 -7.48 13.33 -13.73
C LEU A 342 -5.98 13.42 -14.05
N GLN A 343 -5.62 14.06 -15.17
CA GLN A 343 -4.23 14.25 -15.58
C GLN A 343 -3.47 15.12 -14.57
N GLY A 344 -4.08 16.18 -14.05
CA GLY A 344 -3.49 17.05 -13.03
C GLY A 344 -3.25 16.31 -11.71
N ALA A 345 -4.24 15.53 -11.24
CA ALA A 345 -4.10 14.71 -10.02
C ALA A 345 -3.01 13.64 -10.18
N ARG A 346 -2.97 12.95 -11.34
CA ARG A 346 -1.93 11.97 -11.66
C ARG A 346 -0.53 12.61 -11.68
N ALA A 347 -0.38 13.76 -12.34
CA ALA A 347 0.90 14.45 -12.39
C ALA A 347 1.41 14.82 -10.98
N LEU A 348 0.51 15.34 -10.13
CA LEU A 348 0.84 15.68 -8.74
C LEU A 348 1.25 14.44 -7.94
N LEU A 349 0.50 13.35 -8.02
CA LEU A 349 0.78 12.09 -7.33
C LEU A 349 2.19 11.57 -7.69
N TYR A 350 2.48 11.46 -8.99
CA TYR A 350 3.77 10.89 -9.42
C TYR A 350 4.95 11.80 -9.15
N GLU A 351 4.79 13.10 -9.22
CA GLU A 351 5.85 14.04 -8.84
C GLU A 351 6.16 13.96 -7.35
N THR A 352 5.11 13.94 -6.51
CA THR A 352 5.24 13.74 -5.06
C THR A 352 5.95 12.41 -4.76
N THR A 353 5.54 11.32 -5.42
CA THR A 353 6.13 10.00 -5.23
C THR A 353 7.63 9.98 -5.54
N ARG A 354 8.08 10.67 -6.60
CA ARG A 354 9.51 10.78 -6.94
C ARG A 354 10.29 11.51 -5.86
N PHE A 355 9.74 12.59 -5.32
CA PHE A 355 10.40 13.34 -4.23
C PHE A 355 10.50 12.51 -2.96
N VAL A 356 9.41 11.80 -2.60
CA VAL A 356 9.40 10.87 -1.47
C VAL A 356 10.43 9.76 -1.67
N GLU A 357 10.49 9.14 -2.83
CA GLU A 357 11.48 8.10 -3.15
C GLU A 357 12.90 8.61 -2.92
N ILE A 358 13.27 9.74 -3.52
CA ILE A 358 14.64 10.26 -3.46
C ILE A 358 15.04 10.58 -2.01
N TYR A 359 14.20 11.27 -1.24
CA TYR A 359 14.57 11.58 0.15
C TYR A 359 14.64 10.33 1.03
N LYS A 360 13.75 9.35 0.84
CA LYS A 360 13.81 8.07 1.56
C LYS A 360 15.09 7.30 1.25
N GLN A 361 15.51 7.24 0.00
CA GLN A 361 16.76 6.58 -0.37
C GLN A 361 17.97 7.25 0.31
N TYR A 362 18.04 8.58 0.34
CA TYR A 362 19.08 9.28 1.11
C TYR A 362 19.00 9.03 2.61
N THR A 363 17.79 8.91 3.16
CA THR A 363 17.60 8.54 4.57
C THR A 363 18.17 7.16 4.85
N HIS A 364 17.88 6.16 4.01
CA HIS A 364 18.42 4.81 4.15
C HIS A 364 19.96 4.82 4.03
N ILE A 365 20.51 5.53 3.05
CA ILE A 365 21.97 5.67 2.91
C ILE A 365 22.58 6.30 4.17
N SER A 366 21.93 7.28 4.78
CA SER A 366 22.41 7.94 6.00
C SER A 366 22.51 7.03 7.23
N HIS A 367 21.75 5.94 7.24
CA HIS A 367 21.84 4.90 8.29
C HIS A 367 23.02 3.95 8.06
N GLU A 368 23.51 3.83 6.83
CA GLU A 368 24.60 2.94 6.46
C GLU A 368 25.96 3.64 6.49
N ARG A 369 25.99 4.91 6.06
CA ARG A 369 27.18 5.76 6.04
C ARG A 369 26.84 7.25 6.15
N SER A 370 27.84 8.07 6.46
CA SER A 370 27.66 9.53 6.39
C SER A 370 27.42 9.99 4.95
N LEU A 371 26.43 10.84 4.76
CA LEU A 371 26.17 11.48 3.48
C LEU A 371 27.23 12.52 3.13
N GLU A 372 27.58 12.63 1.86
CA GLU A 372 28.38 13.72 1.32
C GLU A 372 27.62 15.07 1.42
N ALA A 373 28.34 16.18 1.27
CA ALA A 373 27.74 17.53 1.40
C ALA A 373 26.62 17.76 0.38
N GLU A 374 26.83 17.32 -0.86
CA GLU A 374 25.86 17.40 -1.96
C GLU A 374 24.64 16.51 -1.69
N GLU A 375 24.83 15.26 -1.29
CA GLU A 375 23.77 14.33 -0.92
C GLU A 375 22.88 14.88 0.22
N ARG A 376 23.49 15.49 1.24
CA ARG A 376 22.73 16.16 2.33
C ARG A 376 21.92 17.34 1.82
N GLN A 377 22.42 18.10 0.87
CA GLN A 377 21.71 19.23 0.27
C GLN A 377 20.53 18.73 -0.55
N GLU A 378 20.72 17.72 -1.38
CA GLU A 378 19.65 17.09 -2.17
C GLU A 378 18.59 16.44 -1.28
N MET A 379 18.98 15.67 -0.26
CA MET A 379 18.04 15.11 0.72
C MET A 379 17.13 16.20 1.31
N LYS A 380 17.71 17.32 1.79
CA LYS A 380 16.94 18.44 2.32
C LYS A 380 16.03 19.08 1.28
N PHE A 381 16.48 19.19 0.04
CA PHE A 381 15.69 19.74 -1.05
C PHE A 381 14.45 18.87 -1.34
N TYR A 382 14.64 17.57 -1.54
CA TYR A 382 13.55 16.65 -1.85
C TYR A 382 12.62 16.42 -0.65
N THR A 383 13.13 16.43 0.60
CA THR A 383 12.27 16.41 1.80
C THR A 383 11.31 17.60 1.80
N ARG A 384 11.78 18.82 1.55
CA ARG A 384 10.91 20.02 1.50
C ARG A 384 9.87 19.94 0.40
N LEU A 385 10.21 19.40 -0.76
CA LEU A 385 9.26 19.20 -1.85
C LEU A 385 8.21 18.15 -1.47
N ALA A 386 8.63 17.01 -0.93
CA ALA A 386 7.72 15.98 -0.46
C ALA A 386 6.76 16.51 0.61
N ASP A 387 7.26 17.21 1.65
CA ASP A 387 6.44 17.82 2.71
C ASP A 387 5.44 18.85 2.19
N GLY A 388 5.77 19.53 1.09
CA GLY A 388 4.90 20.53 0.47
C GLY A 388 3.74 19.95 -0.35
N PHE A 389 3.83 18.65 -0.74
CA PHE A 389 2.86 17.98 -1.61
C PHE A 389 2.12 16.81 -0.92
N THR A 390 2.64 16.28 0.19
CA THR A 390 1.97 15.26 1.02
C THR A 390 1.15 15.88 2.15
#